data_33e8fe50142dafb4981646da5f1843f1
#
_entry.id   33e8fe50142dafb4981646da5f1843f1
#
_cell.length_a   1.000
_cell.length_b   1.000
_cell.length_c   1.000
_cell.angle_alpha   90.00
_cell.angle_beta   90.00
_cell.angle_gamma   90.00
#
_symmetry.space_group_name_H-M   'P 1'
#
loop_
_entity.id
_entity.type
_entity.pdbx_description
1 polymer ?
#
loop_
_entity_poly.entity_id
_entity_poly.type
_entity_poly.pdbx_seq_one_letter_code
_entity_poly.pdbx_strand_id
1 'polypeptide(L)'
;QGISSTQIIYINIEGFEYQSITSAEALSALLKPLLEGMTGRFYLLIDEIQFVEGWQKVINGIRVSFDCEIVLTCSNASMLSGEFSTLWSGRYIEISVYPLSFKEFLVAKGIDQHDRMVDRAYEEYERYGGFPSVVMAEELLKDTILSGIFDTIILNDIGARSGIKDPVNLRRIVSFMADNVGQLINANKIANVLKNEQLSITTPTIMRYLDLFESAYLFYQARQYDIRGKDYLRTNGKYFMVDNGLRRHAVGHKEANYSNRLENLVYMELKRRGYTVDVGKIDQAEIDFIARKVDEVMYVQVAYDLPNNTHESDNLLRIPDNYKKIIITGRYRPEKEVDGIPIQYLLDWLLDEEFN
;
A
#
# COMPACT_ATOMS: atom_id res chain seq x y z
N GLN A 1 -24.40 -16.24 -5.68
CA GLN A 1 -25.34 -15.42 -4.88
C GLN A 1 -26.74 -15.29 -5.50
N GLY A 2 -27.01 -15.99 -6.62
CA GLY A 2 -28.37 -16.02 -7.23
C GLY A 2 -28.77 -14.76 -8.01
N ILE A 3 -27.82 -13.84 -8.30
CA ILE A 3 -28.07 -12.65 -9.11
C ILE A 3 -28.00 -13.03 -10.59
N SER A 4 -29.03 -12.65 -11.37
CA SER A 4 -29.01 -12.84 -12.82
C SER A 4 -27.95 -11.97 -13.49
N SER A 5 -27.28 -12.49 -14.52
CA SER A 5 -26.34 -11.71 -15.35
C SER A 5 -27.00 -10.50 -16.01
N THR A 6 -28.33 -10.55 -16.24
CA THR A 6 -29.11 -9.42 -16.78
C THR A 6 -29.28 -8.26 -15.80
N GLN A 7 -28.96 -8.45 -14.53
CA GLN A 7 -28.98 -7.41 -13.48
C GLN A 7 -27.58 -6.81 -13.24
N ILE A 8 -26.57 -7.20 -14.01
CA ILE A 8 -25.18 -6.73 -13.84
C ILE A 8 -24.77 -5.96 -15.09
N ILE A 9 -24.42 -4.69 -14.92
CA ILE A 9 -23.78 -3.86 -15.95
C ILE A 9 -22.29 -3.76 -15.56
N TYR A 10 -21.41 -4.27 -16.42
CA TYR A 10 -19.97 -4.15 -16.25
C TYR A 10 -19.38 -3.37 -17.42
N ILE A 11 -18.61 -2.34 -17.11
CA ILE A 11 -17.94 -1.46 -18.08
C ILE A 11 -16.50 -1.30 -17.62
N ASN A 12 -15.55 -1.62 -18.51
CA ASN A 12 -14.14 -1.27 -18.32
C ASN A 12 -13.80 -0.12 -19.26
N ILE A 13 -13.52 1.06 -18.69
CA ILE A 13 -13.27 2.30 -19.48
C ILE A 13 -12.02 2.18 -20.36
N GLU A 14 -11.04 1.36 -19.99
CA GLU A 14 -9.86 1.08 -20.84
C GLU A 14 -10.17 0.14 -22.00
N GLY A 15 -11.34 -0.50 -22.00
CA GLY A 15 -11.76 -1.41 -23.07
C GLY A 15 -11.86 -0.70 -24.43
N PHE A 16 -11.48 -1.42 -25.50
CA PHE A 16 -11.49 -0.86 -26.87
C PHE A 16 -12.82 -0.19 -27.26
N GLU A 17 -13.92 -0.75 -26.81
CA GLU A 17 -15.31 -0.25 -27.08
C GLU A 17 -15.61 1.06 -26.34
N TYR A 18 -14.88 1.40 -25.27
CA TYR A 18 -15.16 2.53 -24.38
C TYR A 18 -14.12 3.66 -24.46
N GLN A 19 -13.13 3.57 -25.34
CA GLN A 19 -12.06 4.58 -25.48
C GLN A 19 -12.55 6.02 -25.77
N SER A 20 -13.76 6.16 -26.33
CA SER A 20 -14.39 7.46 -26.56
C SER A 20 -15.10 8.04 -25.34
N ILE A 21 -15.22 7.28 -24.23
CA ILE A 21 -15.95 7.70 -23.02
C ILE A 21 -14.99 8.44 -22.10
N THR A 22 -14.74 9.72 -22.42
CA THR A 22 -13.77 10.56 -21.68
C THR A 22 -14.44 11.71 -20.91
N SER A 23 -15.77 11.88 -21.04
CA SER A 23 -16.51 12.96 -20.36
C SER A 23 -17.79 12.46 -19.70
N ALA A 24 -18.33 13.26 -18.79
CA ALA A 24 -19.60 13.00 -18.10
C ALA A 24 -20.76 12.81 -19.09
N GLU A 25 -20.79 13.61 -20.19
CA GLU A 25 -21.81 13.55 -21.22
C GLU A 25 -21.74 12.22 -21.97
N ALA A 26 -20.54 11.78 -22.34
CA ALA A 26 -20.33 10.51 -23.04
C ALA A 26 -20.72 9.32 -22.13
N LEU A 27 -20.33 9.36 -20.85
CA LEU A 27 -20.70 8.34 -19.88
C LEU A 27 -22.22 8.30 -19.66
N SER A 28 -22.87 9.45 -19.55
CA SER A 28 -24.33 9.55 -19.41
C SER A 28 -25.06 9.00 -20.64
N ALA A 29 -24.58 9.31 -21.85
CA ALA A 29 -25.13 8.81 -23.10
C ALA A 29 -24.99 7.27 -23.23
N LEU A 30 -23.87 6.72 -22.77
CA LEU A 30 -23.65 5.27 -22.73
C LEU A 30 -24.60 4.57 -21.74
N LEU A 31 -24.72 5.11 -20.51
CA LEU A 31 -25.45 4.45 -19.43
C LEU A 31 -26.97 4.57 -19.58
N LYS A 32 -27.48 5.69 -20.10
CA LYS A 32 -28.91 5.95 -20.18
C LYS A 32 -29.73 4.81 -20.83
N PRO A 33 -29.40 4.33 -22.04
CA PRO A 33 -30.16 3.23 -22.66
C PRO A 33 -30.03 1.90 -21.92
N LEU A 34 -28.91 1.65 -21.24
CA LEU A 34 -28.71 0.44 -20.43
C LEU A 34 -29.60 0.48 -19.18
N LEU A 35 -29.72 1.65 -18.54
CA LEU A 35 -30.48 1.84 -17.31
C LEU A 35 -31.99 1.88 -17.57
N GLU A 36 -32.44 2.43 -18.69
CA GLU A 36 -33.86 2.46 -19.08
C GLU A 36 -34.44 1.05 -19.27
N GLY A 37 -33.61 0.05 -19.55
CA GLY A 37 -34.00 -1.37 -19.67
C GLY A 37 -34.03 -2.13 -18.34
N MET A 38 -33.53 -1.55 -17.24
CA MET A 38 -33.44 -2.23 -15.96
C MET A 38 -34.75 -2.20 -15.18
N THR A 39 -35.12 -3.36 -14.62
CA THR A 39 -36.28 -3.52 -13.73
C THR A 39 -35.79 -4.10 -12.39
N GLY A 40 -36.16 -3.41 -11.28
CA GLY A 40 -35.75 -3.80 -9.93
C GLY A 40 -34.29 -3.45 -9.66
N ARG A 41 -33.70 -4.05 -8.61
CA ARG A 41 -32.35 -3.79 -8.17
C ARG A 41 -31.31 -4.35 -9.15
N PHE A 42 -30.31 -3.55 -9.50
CA PHE A 42 -29.20 -3.95 -10.37
C PHE A 42 -27.84 -3.54 -9.80
N TYR A 43 -26.78 -4.01 -10.43
CA TYR A 43 -25.39 -3.78 -10.05
C TYR A 43 -24.64 -3.12 -11.20
N LEU A 44 -24.08 -1.93 -10.94
CA LEU A 44 -23.26 -1.18 -11.89
C LEU A 44 -21.81 -1.23 -11.46
N LEU A 45 -20.97 -1.90 -12.25
CA LEU A 45 -19.53 -2.02 -12.02
C LEU A 45 -18.83 -1.25 -13.13
N ILE A 46 -18.06 -0.22 -12.75
CA ILE A 46 -17.25 0.56 -13.70
C ILE A 46 -15.79 0.51 -13.28
N ASP A 47 -14.99 -0.06 -14.14
CA ASP A 47 -13.56 -0.22 -13.96
C ASP A 47 -12.80 0.95 -14.57
N GLU A 48 -11.79 1.46 -13.85
CA GLU A 48 -10.93 2.58 -14.25
C GLU A 48 -11.70 3.89 -14.52
N ILE A 49 -12.67 4.23 -13.66
CA ILE A 49 -13.58 5.39 -13.82
C ILE A 49 -12.83 6.73 -13.92
N GLN A 50 -11.59 6.83 -13.42
CA GLN A 50 -10.80 8.06 -13.45
C GLN A 50 -10.47 8.57 -14.83
N PHE A 51 -10.60 7.78 -15.88
CA PHE A 51 -10.43 8.24 -17.25
C PHE A 51 -11.59 9.06 -17.79
N VAL A 52 -12.69 9.19 -17.04
CA VAL A 52 -13.87 9.97 -17.40
C VAL A 52 -13.92 11.28 -16.63
N GLU A 53 -13.76 12.41 -17.28
CA GLU A 53 -13.88 13.72 -16.61
C GLU A 53 -15.32 13.98 -16.14
N GLY A 54 -15.51 14.42 -14.88
CA GLY A 54 -16.81 14.80 -14.34
C GLY A 54 -17.75 13.62 -14.01
N TRP A 55 -17.25 12.38 -14.01
CA TRP A 55 -18.02 11.16 -13.73
C TRP A 55 -18.83 11.20 -12.43
N GLN A 56 -18.37 11.96 -11.42
CA GLN A 56 -18.96 12.01 -10.08
C GLN A 56 -20.43 12.44 -10.11
N LYS A 57 -20.78 13.40 -10.98
CA LYS A 57 -22.14 13.90 -11.12
C LYS A 57 -23.05 12.85 -11.74
N VAL A 58 -22.56 12.11 -12.74
CA VAL A 58 -23.32 11.06 -13.42
C VAL A 58 -23.64 9.94 -12.44
N ILE A 59 -22.63 9.42 -11.74
CA ILE A 59 -22.77 8.33 -10.78
C ILE A 59 -23.68 8.75 -9.60
N ASN A 60 -23.54 9.97 -9.09
CA ASN A 60 -24.44 10.46 -8.05
C ASN A 60 -25.89 10.55 -8.54
N GLY A 61 -26.11 10.96 -9.78
CA GLY A 61 -27.44 11.00 -10.41
C GLY A 61 -28.06 9.61 -10.48
N ILE A 62 -27.30 8.59 -10.89
CA ILE A 62 -27.76 7.20 -10.97
C ILE A 62 -28.13 6.68 -9.58
N ARG A 63 -27.24 6.88 -8.59
CA ARG A 63 -27.48 6.46 -7.21
C ARG A 63 -28.78 7.04 -6.60
N VAL A 64 -29.13 8.27 -6.98
CA VAL A 64 -30.35 8.93 -6.47
C VAL A 64 -31.60 8.48 -7.21
N SER A 65 -31.47 8.13 -8.50
CA SER A 65 -32.60 7.87 -9.38
C SER A 65 -32.99 6.40 -9.47
N PHE A 66 -32.10 5.48 -9.11
CA PHE A 66 -32.29 4.04 -9.30
C PHE A 66 -32.01 3.26 -8.01
N ASP A 67 -32.65 2.11 -7.86
CA ASP A 67 -32.29 1.12 -6.85
C ASP A 67 -31.14 0.26 -7.38
N CYS A 68 -29.92 0.65 -7.03
CA CYS A 68 -28.71 0.00 -7.54
C CYS A 68 -27.57 -0.02 -6.52
N GLU A 69 -26.72 -1.03 -6.65
CA GLU A 69 -25.37 -1.06 -6.05
C GLU A 69 -24.35 -0.65 -7.09
N ILE A 70 -23.45 0.27 -6.71
CA ILE A 70 -22.43 0.79 -7.61
C ILE A 70 -21.06 0.43 -7.06
N VAL A 71 -20.22 -0.22 -7.88
CA VAL A 71 -18.82 -0.52 -7.59
C VAL A 71 -17.97 0.21 -8.63
N LEU A 72 -17.06 1.03 -8.15
CA LEU A 72 -16.12 1.76 -8.99
C LEU A 72 -14.70 1.34 -8.64
N THR A 73 -13.85 1.14 -9.63
CA THR A 73 -12.42 0.98 -9.39
C THR A 73 -11.64 2.18 -9.89
N CYS A 74 -10.51 2.43 -9.27
CA CYS A 74 -9.54 3.41 -9.70
C CYS A 74 -8.14 3.05 -9.18
N SER A 75 -7.12 3.38 -9.96
CA SER A 75 -5.71 3.18 -9.61
C SER A 75 -5.09 4.39 -8.90
N ASN A 76 -5.89 5.35 -8.37
CA ASN A 76 -5.39 6.58 -7.78
C ASN A 76 -6.17 7.02 -6.55
N ALA A 77 -5.46 7.15 -5.40
CA ALA A 77 -6.04 7.60 -4.13
C ALA A 77 -6.61 9.02 -4.17
N SER A 78 -6.07 9.92 -5.02
CA SER A 78 -6.56 11.30 -5.12
C SER A 78 -7.98 11.42 -5.67
N MET A 79 -8.47 10.38 -6.35
CA MET A 79 -9.85 10.32 -6.85
C MET A 79 -10.89 10.31 -5.73
N LEU A 80 -10.52 9.78 -4.56
CA LEU A 80 -11.40 9.70 -3.38
C LEU A 80 -11.27 10.94 -2.47
N SER A 81 -10.39 11.89 -2.82
CA SER A 81 -10.19 13.15 -2.11
C SER A 81 -10.96 14.32 -2.78
N GLY A 82 -11.08 15.43 -2.09
CA GLY A 82 -11.67 16.65 -2.64
C GLY A 82 -13.18 16.60 -2.89
N GLU A 83 -13.64 16.89 -4.11
CA GLU A 83 -15.08 16.97 -4.44
C GLU A 83 -15.83 15.65 -4.20
N PHE A 84 -15.15 14.50 -4.44
CA PHE A 84 -15.75 13.19 -4.20
C PHE A 84 -16.06 12.98 -2.73
N SER A 85 -15.11 13.25 -1.84
CA SER A 85 -15.31 13.11 -0.40
C SER A 85 -16.42 14.00 0.13
N THR A 86 -16.62 15.17 -0.49
CA THR A 86 -17.68 16.12 -0.12
C THR A 86 -19.05 15.67 -0.61
N LEU A 87 -19.15 15.23 -1.87
CA LEU A 87 -20.42 14.80 -2.47
C LEU A 87 -20.95 13.47 -1.90
N TRP A 88 -20.04 12.59 -1.46
CA TRP A 88 -20.34 11.20 -1.11
C TRP A 88 -20.07 10.87 0.35
N SER A 89 -19.74 11.86 1.17
CA SER A 89 -19.43 11.69 2.59
C SER A 89 -20.45 10.79 3.30
N GLY A 90 -19.98 9.70 3.93
CA GLY A 90 -20.82 8.71 4.62
C GLY A 90 -21.71 7.84 3.72
N ARG A 91 -21.47 7.82 2.39
CA ARG A 91 -22.31 7.10 1.41
C ARG A 91 -21.53 6.13 0.54
N TYR A 92 -20.29 5.83 0.85
CA TYR A 92 -19.47 4.82 0.19
C TYR A 92 -18.59 4.11 1.21
N ILE A 93 -18.13 2.95 0.82
CA ILE A 93 -17.12 2.16 1.53
C ILE A 93 -15.91 2.07 0.60
N GLU A 94 -14.75 2.41 1.10
CA GLU A 94 -13.49 2.23 0.39
C GLU A 94 -12.89 0.87 0.72
N ILE A 95 -12.53 0.13 -0.32
CA ILE A 95 -11.86 -1.16 -0.22
C ILE A 95 -10.50 -1.04 -0.91
N SER A 96 -9.44 -0.97 -0.11
CA SER A 96 -8.07 -0.97 -0.64
C SER A 96 -7.63 -2.38 -0.99
N VAL A 97 -7.23 -2.59 -2.26
CA VAL A 97 -6.71 -3.87 -2.74
C VAL A 97 -5.20 -3.78 -2.84
N TYR A 98 -4.52 -4.54 -1.99
CA TYR A 98 -3.06 -4.64 -1.96
C TYR A 98 -2.57 -5.78 -2.86
N PRO A 99 -1.27 -5.83 -3.24
CA PRO A 99 -0.66 -7.05 -3.74
C PRO A 99 -0.91 -8.20 -2.76
N LEU A 100 -0.90 -9.45 -3.22
CA LEU A 100 -1.20 -10.62 -2.41
C LEU A 100 -0.39 -10.63 -1.10
N SER A 101 -1.04 -10.93 0.02
CA SER A 101 -0.38 -11.29 1.28
C SER A 101 0.40 -12.58 1.12
N PHE A 102 1.27 -12.91 2.06
CA PHE A 102 1.99 -14.19 1.99
C PHE A 102 1.03 -15.39 2.05
N LYS A 103 -0.04 -15.30 2.81
CA LYS A 103 -1.08 -16.34 2.87
C LYS A 103 -1.79 -16.50 1.50
N GLU A 104 -2.19 -15.41 0.87
CA GLU A 104 -2.79 -15.43 -0.46
C GLU A 104 -1.79 -15.90 -1.53
N PHE A 105 -0.51 -15.58 -1.39
CA PHE A 105 0.57 -16.09 -2.24
C PHE A 105 0.66 -17.62 -2.16
N LEU A 106 0.63 -18.21 -0.96
CA LEU A 106 0.63 -19.66 -0.79
C LEU A 106 -0.59 -20.29 -1.47
N VAL A 107 -1.78 -19.72 -1.29
CA VAL A 107 -3.00 -20.18 -1.97
C VAL A 107 -2.84 -20.12 -3.49
N ALA A 108 -2.33 -19.02 -4.04
CA ALA A 108 -2.11 -18.85 -5.47
C ALA A 108 -1.10 -19.88 -6.04
N LYS A 109 -0.11 -20.28 -5.22
CA LYS A 109 0.88 -21.31 -5.57
C LYS A 109 0.39 -22.75 -5.32
N GLY A 110 -0.77 -22.94 -4.67
CA GLY A 110 -1.27 -24.25 -4.27
C GLY A 110 -0.42 -24.92 -3.17
N ILE A 111 0.23 -24.11 -2.31
CA ILE A 111 1.08 -24.57 -1.20
C ILE A 111 0.28 -24.50 0.09
N ASP A 112 0.20 -25.63 0.82
CA ASP A 112 -0.40 -25.64 2.16
C ASP A 112 0.52 -24.94 3.18
N GLN A 113 -0.07 -24.19 4.11
CA GLN A 113 0.68 -23.43 5.13
C GLN A 113 1.53 -24.30 6.08
N HIS A 114 1.30 -25.59 6.13
CA HIS A 114 2.09 -26.57 6.92
C HIS A 114 3.07 -27.37 6.05
N ASP A 115 3.18 -27.06 4.77
CA ASP A 115 4.11 -27.72 3.86
C ASP A 115 5.56 -27.30 4.16
N ARG A 116 6.49 -28.23 3.91
CA ARG A 116 7.93 -27.95 3.98
C ARG A 116 8.42 -26.93 2.96
N MET A 117 7.60 -26.62 1.97
CA MET A 117 7.90 -25.64 0.92
C MET A 117 7.63 -24.20 1.36
N VAL A 118 7.05 -23.97 2.54
CA VAL A 118 6.68 -22.62 3.03
C VAL A 118 7.90 -21.70 3.15
N ASP A 119 9.03 -22.18 3.66
CA ASP A 119 10.25 -21.38 3.77
C ASP A 119 10.74 -20.91 2.39
N ARG A 120 10.77 -21.84 1.42
CA ARG A 120 11.15 -21.51 0.04
C ARG A 120 10.15 -20.56 -0.63
N ALA A 121 8.87 -20.76 -0.37
CA ALA A 121 7.81 -19.88 -0.84
C ALA A 121 7.96 -18.47 -0.26
N TYR A 122 8.37 -18.36 1.02
CA TYR A 122 8.66 -17.09 1.64
C TYR A 122 9.86 -16.38 1.01
N GLU A 123 10.97 -17.10 0.72
CA GLU A 123 12.11 -16.53 0.00
C GLU A 123 11.70 -15.98 -1.38
N GLU A 124 10.84 -16.70 -2.09
CA GLU A 124 10.28 -16.24 -3.37
C GLU A 124 9.41 -15.00 -3.20
N TYR A 125 8.51 -15.01 -2.21
CA TYR A 125 7.63 -13.88 -1.88
C TYR A 125 8.40 -12.63 -1.44
N GLU A 126 9.39 -12.79 -0.58
CA GLU A 126 10.25 -11.71 -0.10
C GLU A 126 11.03 -11.07 -1.26
N ARG A 127 11.47 -11.90 -2.22
CA ARG A 127 12.26 -11.48 -3.38
C ARG A 127 11.44 -10.82 -4.48
N TYR A 128 10.29 -11.40 -4.83
CA TYR A 128 9.51 -11.01 -6.01
C TYR A 128 8.19 -10.33 -5.67
N GLY A 129 7.80 -10.32 -4.41
CA GLY A 129 6.57 -9.67 -3.94
C GLY A 129 5.30 -10.46 -4.23
N GLY A 130 4.17 -9.76 -4.08
CA GLY A 130 2.83 -10.32 -4.14
C GLY A 130 1.99 -9.87 -5.34
N PHE A 131 2.54 -9.21 -6.37
CA PHE A 131 1.75 -8.88 -7.56
C PHE A 131 1.28 -10.15 -8.28
N PRO A 132 -0.04 -10.35 -8.51
CA PRO A 132 -0.57 -11.60 -9.06
C PRO A 132 0.10 -12.05 -10.35
N SER A 133 0.37 -11.13 -11.28
CA SER A 133 1.04 -11.43 -12.54
C SER A 133 2.48 -11.91 -12.35
N VAL A 134 3.17 -11.43 -11.31
CA VAL A 134 4.53 -11.88 -10.95
C VAL A 134 4.48 -13.23 -10.25
N VAL A 135 3.53 -13.41 -9.33
CA VAL A 135 3.34 -14.66 -8.57
C VAL A 135 3.08 -15.84 -9.50
N MET A 136 2.22 -15.65 -10.52
CA MET A 136 1.82 -16.68 -11.47
C MET A 136 2.82 -16.90 -12.60
N ALA A 137 3.84 -16.06 -12.73
CA ALA A 137 4.83 -16.15 -13.81
C ALA A 137 5.93 -17.18 -13.53
N GLU A 138 6.53 -17.69 -14.60
CA GLU A 138 7.79 -18.43 -14.52
C GLU A 138 8.91 -17.53 -13.99
N GLU A 139 9.85 -18.09 -13.24
CA GLU A 139 10.89 -17.32 -12.53
C GLU A 139 11.70 -16.40 -13.47
N LEU A 140 12.02 -16.88 -14.69
CA LEU A 140 12.75 -16.11 -15.69
C LEU A 140 12.04 -14.84 -16.17
N LEU A 141 10.71 -14.77 -16.04
CA LEU A 141 9.90 -13.64 -16.51
C LEU A 141 9.58 -12.63 -15.42
N LYS A 142 9.76 -12.99 -14.13
CA LYS A 142 9.33 -12.18 -13.01
C LYS A 142 9.97 -10.79 -12.98
N ASP A 143 11.28 -10.70 -13.23
CA ASP A 143 11.97 -9.40 -13.27
C ASP A 143 11.50 -8.52 -14.43
N THR A 144 11.18 -9.12 -15.58
CA THR A 144 10.63 -8.40 -16.74
C THR A 144 9.23 -7.87 -16.43
N ILE A 145 8.38 -8.67 -15.78
CA ILE A 145 7.04 -8.26 -15.39
C ILE A 145 7.10 -7.15 -14.34
N LEU A 146 7.97 -7.28 -13.32
CA LEU A 146 8.19 -6.22 -12.31
C LEU A 146 8.65 -4.92 -12.95
N SER A 147 9.56 -4.99 -13.95
CA SER A 147 9.97 -3.81 -14.72
C SER A 147 8.78 -3.15 -15.42
N GLY A 148 7.93 -3.95 -16.08
CA GLY A 148 6.73 -3.45 -16.75
C GLY A 148 5.75 -2.78 -15.79
N ILE A 149 5.47 -3.38 -14.63
CA ILE A 149 4.62 -2.80 -13.58
C ILE A 149 5.22 -1.47 -13.09
N PHE A 150 6.51 -1.46 -12.77
CA PHE A 150 7.21 -0.28 -12.29
C PHE A 150 7.14 0.87 -13.32
N ASP A 151 7.41 0.55 -14.59
CA ASP A 151 7.35 1.52 -15.67
C ASP A 151 5.94 2.08 -15.88
N THR A 152 4.92 1.25 -15.78
CA THR A 152 3.51 1.67 -15.87
C THR A 152 3.18 2.66 -14.76
N ILE A 153 3.52 2.37 -13.52
CA ILE A 153 3.28 3.27 -12.39
C ILE A 153 4.02 4.60 -12.58
N ILE A 154 5.31 4.55 -12.94
CA ILE A 154 6.13 5.75 -13.09
C ILE A 154 5.68 6.62 -14.26
N LEU A 155 5.38 6.03 -15.41
CA LEU A 155 5.09 6.77 -16.64
C LEU A 155 3.61 7.17 -16.74
N ASN A 156 2.69 6.25 -16.44
CA ASN A 156 1.27 6.46 -16.63
C ASN A 156 0.61 7.08 -15.40
N ASP A 157 0.82 6.45 -14.23
CA ASP A 157 0.11 6.89 -13.02
C ASP A 157 0.70 8.17 -12.43
N ILE A 158 2.02 8.33 -12.49
CA ILE A 158 2.68 9.50 -11.94
C ILE A 158 3.02 10.52 -13.03
N GLY A 159 3.72 10.11 -14.08
CA GLY A 159 4.27 11.00 -15.11
C GLY A 159 3.19 11.70 -15.94
N ALA A 160 2.30 10.95 -16.55
CA ALA A 160 1.27 11.50 -17.45
C ALA A 160 0.30 12.43 -16.71
N ARG A 161 -0.11 12.06 -15.49
CA ARG A 161 -1.08 12.82 -14.69
C ARG A 161 -0.51 14.09 -14.08
N SER A 162 0.77 14.10 -13.75
CA SER A 162 1.41 15.22 -13.04
C SER A 162 2.02 16.27 -13.97
N GLY A 163 2.07 16.01 -15.27
CA GLY A 163 2.77 16.85 -16.25
C GLY A 163 4.28 16.90 -16.01
N ILE A 164 4.85 15.91 -15.33
CA ILE A 164 6.29 15.80 -15.09
C ILE A 164 6.98 15.48 -16.41
N LYS A 165 7.86 16.39 -16.85
CA LYS A 165 8.59 16.26 -18.12
C LYS A 165 9.89 15.45 -18.02
N ASP A 166 10.30 15.08 -16.80
CA ASP A 166 11.59 14.42 -16.57
C ASP A 166 11.41 13.08 -15.82
N PRO A 167 11.15 11.99 -16.55
CA PRO A 167 10.99 10.66 -15.97
C PRO A 167 12.30 10.10 -15.39
N VAL A 168 13.47 10.60 -15.80
CA VAL A 168 14.77 10.14 -15.28
C VAL A 168 14.93 10.58 -13.84
N ASN A 169 14.67 11.85 -13.53
CA ASN A 169 14.72 12.36 -12.16
C ASN A 169 13.66 11.69 -11.27
N LEU A 170 12.48 11.42 -11.81
CA LEU A 170 11.43 10.70 -11.09
C LEU A 170 11.91 9.30 -10.65
N ARG A 171 12.50 8.52 -11.57
CA ARG A 171 13.07 7.19 -11.26
C ARG A 171 14.16 7.25 -10.20
N ARG A 172 15.06 8.27 -10.26
CA ARG A 172 16.13 8.46 -9.27
C ARG A 172 15.56 8.71 -7.87
N ILE A 173 14.51 9.55 -7.77
CA ILE A 173 13.86 9.82 -6.49
C ILE A 173 13.20 8.54 -5.95
N VAL A 174 12.50 7.79 -6.80
CA VAL A 174 11.90 6.51 -6.40
C VAL A 174 12.95 5.52 -5.94
N SER A 175 14.08 5.39 -6.67
CA SER A 175 15.18 4.51 -6.25
C SER A 175 15.78 4.94 -4.91
N PHE A 176 15.97 6.25 -4.69
CA PHE A 176 16.43 6.77 -3.41
C PHE A 176 15.42 6.43 -2.28
N MET A 177 14.13 6.65 -2.51
CA MET A 177 13.08 6.32 -1.54
C MET A 177 13.04 4.83 -1.22
N ALA A 178 13.13 3.98 -2.25
CA ALA A 178 13.15 2.52 -2.12
C ALA A 178 14.38 2.00 -1.35
N ASP A 179 15.54 2.64 -1.52
CA ASP A 179 16.77 2.30 -0.77
C ASP A 179 16.67 2.73 0.71
N ASN A 180 15.91 3.80 1.00
CA ASN A 180 15.71 4.35 2.34
C ASN A 180 14.36 3.96 2.98
N VAL A 181 13.71 2.90 2.51
CA VAL A 181 12.51 2.35 3.15
C VAL A 181 12.79 2.06 4.63
N GLY A 182 11.85 2.39 5.50
CA GLY A 182 12.00 2.21 6.95
C GLY A 182 12.89 3.23 7.65
N GLN A 183 13.49 4.19 6.94
CA GLN A 183 14.27 5.26 7.55
C GLN A 183 13.46 6.55 7.71
N LEU A 184 13.71 7.29 8.79
CA LEU A 184 13.15 8.62 8.97
C LEU A 184 13.73 9.58 7.92
N ILE A 185 12.87 10.03 7.03
CA ILE A 185 13.21 10.99 5.97
C ILE A 185 12.19 12.15 5.91
N ASN A 186 12.64 13.25 5.35
CA ASN A 186 11.80 14.38 5.01
C ASN A 186 12.24 15.01 3.68
N ALA A 187 11.39 15.84 3.10
CA ALA A 187 11.63 16.44 1.79
C ALA A 187 12.94 17.25 1.72
N ASN A 188 13.35 17.92 2.81
CA ASN A 188 14.63 18.65 2.88
C ASN A 188 15.83 17.70 2.80
N LYS A 189 15.79 16.56 3.53
CA LYS A 189 16.85 15.55 3.48
C LYS A 189 17.00 14.99 2.08
N ILE A 190 15.87 14.65 1.42
CA ILE A 190 15.86 14.17 0.04
C ILE A 190 16.48 15.21 -0.91
N ALA A 191 16.00 16.46 -0.86
CA ALA A 191 16.52 17.53 -1.70
C ALA A 191 18.03 17.75 -1.54
N ASN A 192 18.54 17.70 -0.31
CA ASN A 192 19.97 17.86 -0.02
C ASN A 192 20.82 16.70 -0.58
N VAL A 193 20.34 15.44 -0.44
CA VAL A 193 21.05 14.28 -0.99
C VAL A 193 21.09 14.36 -2.51
N LEU A 194 19.96 14.63 -3.16
CA LEU A 194 19.88 14.74 -4.62
C LEU A 194 20.72 15.91 -5.17
N LYS A 195 20.82 17.00 -4.43
CA LYS A 195 21.71 18.13 -4.79
C LYS A 195 23.18 17.70 -4.81
N ASN A 196 23.62 16.86 -3.89
CA ASN A 196 24.97 16.31 -3.89
C ASN A 196 25.24 15.39 -5.10
N GLU A 197 24.18 14.78 -5.65
CA GLU A 197 24.23 14.00 -6.90
C GLU A 197 24.04 14.86 -8.17
N GLN A 198 24.23 16.18 -8.06
CA GLN A 198 24.09 17.17 -9.14
C GLN A 198 22.64 17.30 -9.67
N LEU A 199 21.65 16.86 -8.89
CA LEU A 199 20.22 17.04 -9.19
C LEU A 199 19.67 18.21 -8.39
N SER A 200 19.44 19.34 -9.05
CA SER A 200 18.93 20.55 -8.39
C SER A 200 17.41 20.52 -8.34
N ILE A 201 16.84 19.81 -7.37
CA ILE A 201 15.39 19.71 -7.16
C ILE A 201 15.03 20.46 -5.86
N THR A 202 14.00 21.31 -5.92
CA THR A 202 13.59 22.10 -4.76
C THR A 202 12.75 21.27 -3.78
N THR A 203 12.78 21.62 -2.50
CA THR A 203 11.96 20.96 -1.46
C THR A 203 10.45 20.93 -1.81
N PRO A 204 9.82 22.02 -2.30
CA PRO A 204 8.42 21.96 -2.72
C PRO A 204 8.17 20.95 -3.86
N THR A 205 9.12 20.81 -4.79
CA THR A 205 9.00 19.81 -5.85
C THR A 205 9.10 18.38 -5.30
N ILE A 206 9.98 18.15 -4.33
CA ILE A 206 10.06 16.85 -3.64
C ILE A 206 8.74 16.55 -2.90
N MET A 207 8.18 17.51 -2.17
CA MET A 207 6.90 17.32 -1.49
C MET A 207 5.80 16.89 -2.47
N ARG A 208 5.71 17.58 -3.61
CA ARG A 208 4.77 17.19 -4.67
C ARG A 208 5.02 15.78 -5.20
N TYR A 209 6.27 15.35 -5.33
CA TYR A 209 6.59 13.98 -5.75
C TYR A 209 6.17 12.96 -4.70
N LEU A 210 6.38 13.24 -3.41
CA LEU A 210 5.92 12.36 -2.33
C LEU A 210 4.40 12.19 -2.35
N ASP A 211 3.64 13.29 -2.51
CA ASP A 211 2.18 13.24 -2.64
C ASP A 211 1.73 12.41 -3.85
N LEU A 212 2.45 12.50 -4.98
CA LEU A 212 2.16 11.70 -6.17
C LEU A 212 2.48 10.21 -5.96
N PHE A 213 3.56 9.88 -5.24
CA PHE A 213 3.89 8.50 -4.92
C PHE A 213 2.86 7.85 -4.00
N GLU A 214 2.35 8.59 -3.03
CA GLU A 214 1.27 8.13 -2.17
C GLU A 214 -0.05 7.99 -2.96
N SER A 215 -0.36 8.97 -3.82
CA SER A 215 -1.56 8.94 -4.67
C SER A 215 -1.56 7.78 -5.67
N ALA A 216 -0.39 7.36 -6.16
CA ALA A 216 -0.22 6.21 -7.05
C ALA A 216 -0.10 4.88 -6.29
N TYR A 217 -0.32 4.85 -4.98
CA TYR A 217 -0.15 3.68 -4.13
C TYR A 217 1.24 3.02 -4.21
N LEU A 218 2.25 3.76 -4.66
CA LEU A 218 3.62 3.24 -4.76
C LEU A 218 4.33 3.23 -3.41
N PHE A 219 4.14 4.31 -2.63
CA PHE A 219 4.63 4.42 -1.26
C PHE A 219 3.52 4.81 -0.29
N TYR A 220 3.71 4.44 0.95
CA TYR A 220 2.85 4.79 2.09
C TYR A 220 3.68 5.49 3.16
N GLN A 221 3.19 6.60 3.66
CA GLN A 221 3.83 7.31 4.76
C GLN A 221 3.34 6.78 6.11
N ALA A 222 4.27 6.39 7.00
CA ALA A 222 4.04 6.26 8.43
C ALA A 222 4.55 7.52 9.11
N ARG A 223 3.64 8.34 9.65
CA ARG A 223 4.00 9.60 10.30
C ARG A 223 4.60 9.34 11.68
N GLN A 224 5.54 10.17 12.10
CA GLN A 224 6.12 10.05 13.42
C GLN A 224 5.17 10.64 14.48
N TYR A 225 4.83 9.81 15.48
CA TYR A 225 3.94 10.16 16.59
C TYR A 225 4.72 10.14 17.90
N ASP A 226 4.68 11.24 18.64
CA ASP A 226 5.25 11.33 19.99
C ASP A 226 4.29 10.68 21.00
N ILE A 227 4.70 9.54 21.56
CA ILE A 227 3.88 8.75 22.49
C ILE A 227 3.59 9.50 23.79
N ARG A 228 4.57 10.26 24.31
CA ARG A 228 4.40 11.06 25.54
C ARG A 228 3.64 12.36 25.29
N GLY A 229 4.00 13.06 24.22
CA GLY A 229 3.35 14.32 23.83
C GLY A 229 1.96 14.13 23.25
N LYS A 230 1.62 12.91 22.83
CA LYS A 230 0.36 12.54 22.17
C LYS A 230 0.05 13.42 20.95
N ASP A 231 1.08 13.71 20.15
CA ASP A 231 0.96 14.57 18.96
C ASP A 231 1.84 14.06 17.81
N TYR A 232 1.48 14.43 16.59
CA TYR A 232 2.25 14.13 15.40
C TYR A 232 3.40 15.13 15.21
N LEU A 233 4.58 14.60 14.92
CA LEU A 233 5.73 15.43 14.59
C LEU A 233 5.65 15.87 13.13
N ARG A 234 5.66 17.18 12.90
CA ARG A 234 5.26 17.83 11.63
C ARG A 234 6.14 17.52 10.42
N THR A 235 7.35 17.01 10.59
CA THR A 235 8.34 17.02 9.51
C THR A 235 8.97 15.67 9.19
N ASN A 236 8.79 14.64 10.00
CA ASN A 236 9.46 13.37 9.84
C ASN A 236 8.45 12.23 9.71
N GLY A 237 8.77 11.27 8.87
CA GLY A 237 8.06 10.02 8.72
C GLY A 237 8.95 8.98 8.06
N LYS A 238 8.55 7.73 8.15
CA LYS A 238 9.10 6.64 7.34
C LYS A 238 8.20 6.44 6.12
N TYR A 239 8.81 6.01 5.01
CA TYR A 239 8.07 5.62 3.81
C TYR A 239 8.29 4.14 3.56
N PHE A 240 7.21 3.45 3.23
CA PHE A 240 7.19 2.03 2.94
C PHE A 240 6.68 1.83 1.52
N MET A 241 7.31 0.93 0.78
CA MET A 241 6.92 0.63 -0.59
C MET A 241 5.85 -0.45 -0.61
N VAL A 242 4.90 -0.34 -1.52
CA VAL A 242 3.74 -1.25 -1.63
C VAL A 242 4.13 -2.72 -1.71
N ASP A 243 5.32 -3.03 -2.26
CA ASP A 243 5.75 -4.39 -2.55
C ASP A 243 7.28 -4.52 -2.54
N ASN A 244 7.79 -5.61 -1.95
CA ASN A 244 9.23 -5.85 -1.87
C ASN A 244 9.86 -6.21 -3.23
N GLY A 245 9.13 -6.82 -4.14
CA GLY A 245 9.59 -7.09 -5.50
C GLY A 245 9.81 -5.81 -6.29
N LEU A 246 8.87 -4.86 -6.22
CA LEU A 246 9.05 -3.52 -6.80
C LEU A 246 10.22 -2.77 -6.15
N ARG A 247 10.35 -2.86 -4.81
CA ARG A 247 11.48 -2.27 -4.09
C ARG A 247 12.80 -2.81 -4.63
N ARG A 248 12.94 -4.14 -4.72
CA ARG A 248 14.14 -4.78 -5.27
C ARG A 248 14.43 -4.31 -6.70
N HIS A 249 13.41 -4.20 -7.54
CA HIS A 249 13.56 -3.68 -8.89
C HIS A 249 14.05 -2.24 -8.90
N ALA A 250 13.48 -1.36 -8.07
CA ALA A 250 13.82 0.06 -8.00
C ALA A 250 15.26 0.32 -7.52
N VAL A 251 15.75 -0.48 -6.56
CA VAL A 251 17.10 -0.33 -5.96
C VAL A 251 18.16 -1.09 -6.75
N GLY A 252 17.76 -2.08 -7.55
CA GLY A 252 18.65 -3.03 -8.19
C GLY A 252 19.20 -4.09 -7.21
N HIS A 253 20.26 -4.79 -7.59
CA HIS A 253 20.79 -5.93 -6.83
C HIS A 253 21.54 -5.58 -5.53
N LYS A 254 21.29 -4.40 -4.95
CA LYS A 254 21.87 -4.05 -3.64
C LYS A 254 21.13 -4.82 -2.55
N GLU A 255 21.68 -5.93 -2.12
CA GLU A 255 21.10 -6.79 -1.06
C GLU A 255 21.20 -6.20 0.36
N ALA A 256 21.70 -4.97 0.53
CA ALA A 256 22.34 -4.50 1.73
C ALA A 256 21.44 -4.22 2.97
N ASN A 257 20.11 -4.25 2.91
CA ASN A 257 19.30 -3.90 4.08
C ASN A 257 18.14 -4.88 4.30
N TYR A 258 18.45 -6.06 4.87
CA TYR A 258 17.45 -7.05 5.23
C TYR A 258 16.43 -6.52 6.25
N SER A 259 16.88 -5.77 7.26
CA SER A 259 15.99 -5.18 8.26
C SER A 259 14.93 -4.26 7.63
N ASN A 260 15.31 -3.44 6.67
CA ASN A 260 14.37 -2.55 5.99
C ASN A 260 13.32 -3.33 5.16
N ARG A 261 13.70 -4.49 4.59
CA ARG A 261 12.76 -5.36 3.87
C ARG A 261 11.75 -5.99 4.82
N LEU A 262 12.24 -6.40 6.00
CA LEU A 262 11.43 -6.98 7.05
C LEU A 262 10.42 -5.96 7.59
N GLU A 263 10.88 -4.74 7.92
CA GLU A 263 9.98 -3.65 8.32
C GLU A 263 8.93 -3.36 7.25
N ASN A 264 9.32 -3.37 5.96
CA ASN A 264 8.39 -3.14 4.85
C ASN A 264 7.30 -4.22 4.78
N LEU A 265 7.67 -5.48 4.94
CA LEU A 265 6.71 -6.59 4.99
C LEU A 265 5.73 -6.45 6.15
N VAL A 266 6.25 -6.17 7.34
CA VAL A 266 5.42 -5.99 8.55
C VAL A 266 4.49 -4.80 8.39
N TYR A 267 4.98 -3.66 7.89
CA TYR A 267 4.16 -2.48 7.63
C TYR A 267 3.01 -2.80 6.67
N MET A 268 3.31 -3.40 5.52
CA MET A 268 2.30 -3.72 4.52
C MET A 268 1.29 -4.74 5.03
N GLU A 269 1.73 -5.71 5.83
CA GLU A 269 0.81 -6.67 6.44
C GLU A 269 -0.10 -6.01 7.49
N LEU A 270 0.41 -5.11 8.33
CA LEU A 270 -0.42 -4.32 9.26
C LEU A 270 -1.46 -3.49 8.50
N LYS A 271 -1.09 -2.89 7.35
CA LYS A 271 -2.03 -2.17 6.49
C LYS A 271 -3.12 -3.08 5.92
N ARG A 272 -2.77 -4.27 5.42
CA ARG A 272 -3.75 -5.28 4.93
C ARG A 272 -4.72 -5.69 6.03
N ARG A 273 -4.24 -5.85 7.25
CA ARG A 273 -5.06 -6.14 8.43
C ARG A 273 -5.92 -4.97 8.89
N GLY A 274 -5.91 -3.85 8.17
CA GLY A 274 -6.76 -2.68 8.42
C GLY A 274 -6.27 -1.75 9.53
N TYR A 275 -5.01 -1.84 9.95
CA TYR A 275 -4.43 -0.89 10.90
C TYR A 275 -4.05 0.43 10.23
N THR A 276 -4.28 1.52 10.94
CA THR A 276 -3.54 2.77 10.74
C THR A 276 -2.19 2.61 11.42
N VAL A 277 -1.10 2.85 10.69
CA VAL A 277 0.25 2.56 11.15
C VAL A 277 1.09 3.83 11.15
N ASP A 278 1.63 4.15 12.32
CA ASP A 278 2.53 5.28 12.54
C ASP A 278 3.89 4.78 13.09
N VAL A 279 4.91 5.61 13.06
CA VAL A 279 6.19 5.39 13.74
C VAL A 279 6.13 6.01 15.12
N GLY A 280 6.49 5.26 16.15
CA GLY A 280 6.51 5.77 17.51
C GLY A 280 7.80 6.50 17.85
N LYS A 281 7.67 7.59 18.61
CA LYS A 281 8.81 8.22 19.30
C LYS A 281 8.52 8.30 20.78
N ILE A 282 9.48 7.87 21.59
CA ILE A 282 9.46 8.03 23.04
C ILE A 282 10.81 8.52 23.52
N ASP A 283 10.88 9.76 24.00
CA ASP A 283 12.13 10.46 24.34
C ASP A 283 13.09 10.50 23.13
N GLN A 284 14.21 9.76 23.21
CA GLN A 284 15.19 9.59 22.12
C GLN A 284 15.08 8.22 21.42
N ALA A 285 14.16 7.36 21.89
CA ALA A 285 13.97 6.04 21.34
C ALA A 285 12.88 6.05 20.25
N GLU A 286 13.03 5.17 19.28
CA GLU A 286 12.06 4.90 18.23
C GLU A 286 11.34 3.57 18.50
N ILE A 287 10.05 3.53 18.21
CA ILE A 287 9.23 2.33 18.12
C ILE A 287 8.87 2.18 16.65
N ASP A 288 9.18 1.03 16.06
CA ASP A 288 9.01 0.85 14.62
C ASP A 288 7.59 1.12 14.18
N PHE A 289 6.59 0.54 14.88
CA PHE A 289 5.20 0.80 14.54
C PHE A 289 4.29 0.97 15.76
N ILE A 290 3.35 1.90 15.61
CA ILE A 290 2.14 2.03 16.40
C ILE A 290 0.98 1.67 15.47
N ALA A 291 0.41 0.49 15.65
CA ALA A 291 -0.71 0.01 14.86
C ALA A 291 -2.03 0.23 15.60
N ARG A 292 -2.99 0.92 14.95
CA ARG A 292 -4.27 1.30 15.57
C ARG A 292 -5.45 0.84 14.70
N LYS A 293 -6.44 0.24 15.34
CA LYS A 293 -7.81 0.05 14.86
C LYS A 293 -8.77 0.74 15.82
N VAL A 294 -10.09 0.67 15.55
CA VAL A 294 -11.13 1.34 16.37
C VAL A 294 -10.97 1.01 17.86
N ASP A 295 -10.80 -0.26 18.20
CA ASP A 295 -10.76 -0.75 19.59
C ASP A 295 -9.41 -1.36 19.99
N GLU A 296 -8.37 -1.22 19.17
CA GLU A 296 -7.08 -1.87 19.40
C GLU A 296 -5.90 -0.92 19.12
N VAL A 297 -4.96 -0.90 20.03
CA VAL A 297 -3.64 -0.26 19.86
C VAL A 297 -2.56 -1.29 20.17
N MET A 298 -1.59 -1.39 19.28
CA MET A 298 -0.46 -2.30 19.42
C MET A 298 0.84 -1.59 19.07
N TYR A 299 1.87 -1.82 19.88
CA TYR A 299 3.25 -1.40 19.61
C TYR A 299 4.04 -2.57 19.07
N VAL A 300 4.68 -2.37 17.94
CA VAL A 300 5.43 -3.43 17.25
C VAL A 300 6.87 -2.97 17.08
N GLN A 301 7.79 -3.83 17.49
CA GLN A 301 9.21 -3.71 17.18
C GLN A 301 9.60 -4.83 16.22
N VAL A 302 10.44 -4.53 15.23
CA VAL A 302 10.84 -5.47 14.19
C VAL A 302 12.35 -5.64 14.19
N ALA A 303 12.81 -6.85 14.36
CA ALA A 303 14.24 -7.18 14.35
C ALA A 303 14.51 -8.42 13.51
N TYR A 304 15.61 -8.44 12.76
CA TYR A 304 16.00 -9.67 12.07
C TYR A 304 16.34 -10.78 13.09
N ASP A 305 17.16 -10.44 14.05
CA ASP A 305 17.52 -11.29 15.19
C ASP A 305 17.62 -10.42 16.43
N LEU A 306 17.32 -10.98 17.61
CA LEU A 306 17.47 -10.25 18.87
C LEU A 306 18.86 -10.53 19.43
N PRO A 307 19.75 -9.55 19.46
CA PRO A 307 21.02 -9.70 20.16
C PRO A 307 20.76 -9.86 21.66
N ASN A 308 21.71 -10.47 22.37
CA ASN A 308 21.61 -10.65 23.83
C ASN A 308 21.53 -9.33 24.62
N ASN A 309 21.74 -8.18 23.96
CA ASN A 309 21.55 -6.83 24.50
C ASN A 309 20.19 -6.31 23.98
N THR A 310 19.20 -6.30 24.85
CA THR A 310 17.77 -6.14 24.56
C THR A 310 17.32 -4.69 24.34
N HIS A 311 17.95 -3.91 23.49
CA HIS A 311 17.50 -2.55 23.16
C HIS A 311 16.07 -2.51 22.58
N GLU A 312 15.64 -3.58 21.92
CA GLU A 312 14.31 -3.68 21.31
C GLU A 312 13.21 -3.80 22.38
N SER A 313 13.40 -4.64 23.42
CA SER A 313 12.48 -4.70 24.55
C SER A 313 12.54 -3.43 25.41
N ASP A 314 13.72 -2.87 25.64
CA ASP A 314 13.91 -1.65 26.44
C ASP A 314 13.09 -0.48 25.91
N ASN A 315 13.01 -0.30 24.58
CA ASN A 315 12.22 0.76 23.97
C ASN A 315 10.72 0.58 24.23
N LEU A 316 10.21 -0.65 24.09
CA LEU A 316 8.82 -0.97 24.35
C LEU A 316 8.46 -0.85 25.85
N LEU A 317 9.39 -1.18 26.76
CA LEU A 317 9.18 -1.07 28.21
C LEU A 317 9.09 0.39 28.69
N ARG A 318 9.67 1.35 27.98
CA ARG A 318 9.55 2.78 28.29
C ARG A 318 8.15 3.35 28.05
N ILE A 319 7.32 2.65 27.29
CA ILE A 319 5.95 3.09 26.99
C ILE A 319 5.09 2.93 28.24
N PRO A 320 4.48 4.02 28.76
CA PRO A 320 3.85 4.02 30.08
C PRO A 320 2.44 3.41 30.10
N ASP A 321 1.90 3.04 28.97
CA ASP A 321 0.56 2.44 28.87
C ASP A 321 0.61 0.89 28.79
N ASN A 322 -0.60 0.29 28.89
CA ASN A 322 -0.78 -1.16 28.93
C ASN A 322 -1.28 -1.75 27.61
N TYR A 323 -1.14 -1.02 26.50
CA TYR A 323 -1.49 -1.57 25.20
C TYR A 323 -0.56 -2.73 24.83
N LYS A 324 -1.04 -3.57 23.92
CA LYS A 324 -0.31 -4.74 23.44
C LYS A 324 1.06 -4.33 22.88
N LYS A 325 2.09 -5.05 23.28
CA LYS A 325 3.46 -4.89 22.80
C LYS A 325 3.94 -6.21 22.24
N ILE A 326 4.54 -6.21 21.05
CA ILE A 326 5.11 -7.41 20.44
C ILE A 326 6.44 -7.11 19.77
N ILE A 327 7.28 -8.11 19.67
CA ILE A 327 8.50 -8.11 18.88
C ILE A 327 8.34 -9.13 17.77
N ILE A 328 8.50 -8.71 16.52
CA ILE A 328 8.48 -9.59 15.34
C ILE A 328 9.92 -9.86 14.92
N THR A 329 10.32 -11.13 14.83
CA THR A 329 11.67 -11.52 14.44
C THR A 329 11.69 -12.19 13.08
N GLY A 330 12.68 -11.80 12.24
CA GLY A 330 12.92 -12.43 10.94
C GLY A 330 13.54 -13.82 11.04
N ARG A 331 14.10 -14.16 12.20
CA ARG A 331 14.69 -15.46 12.47
C ARG A 331 13.92 -16.18 13.56
N TYR A 332 13.68 -17.49 13.35
CA TYR A 332 13.03 -18.32 14.35
C TYR A 332 13.85 -18.37 15.66
N ARG A 333 13.15 -18.23 16.79
CA ARG A 333 13.71 -18.36 18.14
C ARG A 333 12.85 -19.29 18.99
N PRO A 334 13.46 -20.12 19.86
CA PRO A 334 12.71 -20.95 20.78
C PRO A 334 12.06 -20.12 21.92
N GLU A 335 12.65 -18.97 22.28
CA GLU A 335 12.12 -18.07 23.29
C GLU A 335 10.84 -17.41 22.76
N LYS A 336 9.77 -17.47 23.55
CA LYS A 336 8.46 -16.91 23.19
C LYS A 336 8.23 -15.51 23.73
N GLU A 337 9.09 -15.06 24.65
CA GLU A 337 9.03 -13.71 25.23
C GLU A 337 10.40 -13.23 25.69
N VAL A 338 10.55 -11.93 25.81
CA VAL A 338 11.67 -11.25 26.45
C VAL A 338 11.12 -10.13 27.32
N ASP A 339 11.51 -10.07 28.59
CA ASP A 339 11.06 -9.08 29.56
C ASP A 339 9.51 -8.98 29.65
N GLY A 340 8.80 -10.09 29.46
CA GLY A 340 7.34 -10.13 29.43
C GLY A 340 6.70 -9.62 28.14
N ILE A 341 7.49 -9.32 27.11
CA ILE A 341 7.00 -8.93 25.78
C ILE A 341 7.05 -10.15 24.86
N PRO A 342 5.91 -10.55 24.25
CA PRO A 342 5.85 -11.67 23.31
C PRO A 342 6.75 -11.46 22.09
N ILE A 343 7.45 -12.54 21.71
CA ILE A 343 8.22 -12.64 20.48
C ILE A 343 7.44 -13.51 19.51
N GLN A 344 7.25 -13.00 18.28
CA GLN A 344 6.61 -13.74 17.21
C GLN A 344 7.59 -13.90 16.04
N TYR A 345 7.72 -15.12 15.55
CA TYR A 345 8.46 -15.37 14.32
C TYR A 345 7.64 -14.85 13.13
N LEU A 346 8.28 -14.15 12.21
CA LEU A 346 7.59 -13.47 11.11
C LEU A 346 6.69 -14.40 10.29
N LEU A 347 7.16 -15.61 9.94
CA LEU A 347 6.35 -16.53 9.14
C LEU A 347 5.09 -16.96 9.90
N ASP A 348 5.22 -17.30 11.18
CA ASP A 348 4.07 -17.65 12.01
C ASP A 348 3.10 -16.47 12.09
N TRP A 349 3.62 -15.24 12.27
CA TRP A 349 2.81 -14.04 12.34
C TRP A 349 2.10 -13.72 11.00
N LEU A 350 2.75 -13.91 9.85
CA LEU A 350 2.14 -13.71 8.53
C LEU A 350 1.03 -14.71 8.21
N LEU A 351 1.09 -15.91 8.82
CA LEU A 351 0.12 -17.01 8.62
C LEU A 351 -0.96 -17.05 9.69
N ASP A 352 -0.81 -16.29 10.80
CA ASP A 352 -1.75 -16.28 11.91
C ASP A 352 -3.12 -15.71 11.48
N GLU A 353 -4.20 -16.44 11.85
CA GLU A 353 -5.58 -16.08 11.56
C GLU A 353 -6.22 -15.19 12.64
N GLU A 354 -5.70 -15.22 13.87
CA GLU A 354 -6.29 -14.46 14.99
C GLU A 354 -6.14 -12.94 14.87
N PHE A 355 -5.33 -12.50 13.92
CA PHE A 355 -5.11 -11.07 13.63
C PHE A 355 -5.90 -10.55 12.42
N ASN A 356 -6.88 -11.32 11.91
CA ASN A 356 -7.74 -10.88 10.77
C ASN A 356 -9.00 -10.15 11.24
#